data_74b051a04d820e19d53bf2c890788fa0
#
_entry.id   74b051a04d820e19d53bf2c890788fa0
#
_cell.length_a   1.000
_cell.length_b   1.000
_cell.length_c   1.000
_cell.angle_alpha   90.00
_cell.angle_beta   90.00
_cell.angle_gamma   90.00
#
_symmetry.space_group_name_H-M   'P 1'
#
loop_
_entity.id
_entity.type
_entity.pdbx_description
1 polymer ?
#
loop_
_entity_poly.entity_id
_entity_poly.type
_entity_poly.pdbx_seq_one_letter_code
_entity_poly.pdbx_strand_id
1 'polypeptide(L)'
;MTERIFKGPIDSMIKSALTFIRNTVIEEKILKIDGQAEAERFFNYPYQAIEEALVNAVYHRGYDVREPVEVRIMEDRIHIVSYPGPDRSISEKSIEDKNMIARKYRNRRIGEFLKELKLTEGRNTGIPKIKRALKNNGSKEPIFETNDYFITTIFMHSGFEDEIRNQTITHQDTHQDTHQDKILEFCIKPRTTKEIMIYLGLKDRRNFYLKYM
;
A
#
# COMPACT_ATOMS: atom_id res chain seq x y z
N MET A 1 8.39 0.32 10.78
CA MET A 1 6.96 0.59 10.45
C MET A 1 6.61 1.93 11.04
N THR A 2 6.11 2.89 10.25
CA THR A 2 5.77 4.23 10.74
C THR A 2 4.26 4.36 10.81
N GLU A 3 3.71 4.71 11.98
CA GLU A 3 2.28 4.94 12.19
C GLU A 3 1.97 6.44 12.14
N ARG A 4 0.85 6.79 11.51
CA ARG A 4 0.32 8.15 11.48
C ARG A 4 -1.16 8.15 11.85
N ILE A 5 -1.50 8.90 12.89
CA ILE A 5 -2.87 8.96 13.44
C ILE A 5 -3.51 10.29 13.04
N PHE A 6 -4.70 10.23 12.45
CA PHE A 6 -5.53 11.38 12.11
C PHE A 6 -6.69 11.47 13.10
N LYS A 7 -6.83 12.62 13.79
CA LYS A 7 -7.85 12.87 14.80
C LYS A 7 -8.64 14.12 14.46
N GLY A 8 -9.85 14.22 14.96
CA GLY A 8 -10.71 15.39 14.82
C GLY A 8 -12.06 15.07 14.16
N PRO A 9 -12.74 16.06 13.60
CA PRO A 9 -13.98 15.87 12.84
C PRO A 9 -13.80 14.92 11.66
N ILE A 10 -14.83 14.15 11.35
CA ILE A 10 -14.78 13.06 10.34
C ILE A 10 -14.29 13.58 8.98
N ASP A 11 -14.81 14.71 8.53
CA ASP A 11 -14.43 15.33 7.26
C ASP A 11 -12.96 15.74 7.23
N SER A 12 -12.47 16.30 8.31
CA SER A 12 -11.07 16.72 8.45
C SER A 12 -10.13 15.53 8.51
N MET A 13 -10.51 14.45 9.21
CA MET A 13 -9.72 13.21 9.23
C MET A 13 -9.62 12.59 7.84
N ILE A 14 -10.75 12.46 7.11
CA ILE A 14 -10.77 11.92 5.75
C ILE A 14 -9.89 12.76 4.83
N LYS A 15 -10.08 14.09 4.80
CA LYS A 15 -9.32 15.00 3.95
C LYS A 15 -7.82 14.96 4.24
N SER A 16 -7.45 14.94 5.53
CA SER A 16 -6.05 14.88 5.94
C SER A 16 -5.38 13.55 5.57
N ALA A 17 -6.08 12.42 5.76
CA ALA A 17 -5.59 11.11 5.36
C ALA A 17 -5.42 11.01 3.83
N LEU A 18 -6.42 11.45 3.07
CA LEU A 18 -6.36 11.47 1.61
C LEU A 18 -5.26 12.38 1.08
N THR A 19 -5.09 13.57 1.67
CA THR A 19 -4.00 14.49 1.31
C THR A 19 -2.64 13.85 1.58
N PHE A 20 -2.48 13.19 2.73
CA PHE A 20 -1.26 12.46 3.04
C PHE A 20 -0.98 11.37 2.02
N ILE A 21 -1.95 10.50 1.74
CA ILE A 21 -1.78 9.40 0.78
C ILE A 21 -1.45 9.95 -0.62
N ARG A 22 -2.16 10.98 -1.06
CA ARG A 22 -1.93 11.62 -2.36
C ARG A 22 -0.51 12.15 -2.51
N ASN A 23 0.03 12.75 -1.45
CA ASN A 23 1.33 13.44 -1.52
C ASN A 23 2.53 12.52 -1.24
N THR A 24 2.31 11.35 -0.58
CA THR A 24 3.40 10.50 -0.12
C THR A 24 3.37 9.08 -0.67
N VAL A 25 2.25 8.65 -1.23
CA VAL A 25 2.05 7.26 -1.67
C VAL A 25 1.74 7.16 -3.15
N ILE A 26 0.93 8.12 -3.68
CA ILE A 26 0.50 8.07 -5.07
C ILE A 26 1.58 8.65 -5.96
N GLU A 27 1.96 7.87 -6.97
CA GLU A 27 2.94 8.24 -8.00
C GLU A 27 2.33 8.09 -9.39
N GLU A 28 2.63 9.04 -10.29
CA GLU A 28 2.23 9.01 -11.70
C GLU A 28 3.40 8.53 -12.56
N LYS A 29 3.11 7.66 -13.52
CA LYS A 29 4.05 7.24 -14.54
C LYS A 29 3.53 7.60 -15.92
N ILE A 30 4.42 8.14 -16.76
CA ILE A 30 4.14 8.52 -18.13
C ILE A 30 5.05 7.71 -19.04
N LEU A 31 4.46 6.83 -19.85
CA LEU A 31 5.19 6.05 -20.84
C LEU A 31 4.95 6.64 -22.23
N LYS A 32 6.04 6.99 -22.92
CA LYS A 32 6.01 7.28 -24.34
C LYS A 32 6.22 5.98 -25.11
N ILE A 33 5.26 5.63 -25.95
CA ILE A 33 5.33 4.46 -26.80
C ILE A 33 5.81 4.94 -28.18
N ASP A 34 6.91 4.37 -28.66
CA ASP A 34 7.44 4.73 -30.00
C ASP A 34 6.40 4.46 -31.08
N GLY A 35 6.16 5.47 -31.91
CA GLY A 35 5.16 5.43 -33.00
C GLY A 35 3.73 5.86 -32.58
N GLN A 36 3.50 6.23 -31.31
CA GLN A 36 2.24 6.81 -30.85
C GLN A 36 2.41 8.28 -30.48
N ALA A 37 1.47 9.12 -30.92
CA ALA A 37 1.48 10.56 -30.60
C ALA A 37 1.16 10.84 -29.13
N GLU A 38 0.37 9.98 -28.50
CA GLU A 38 -0.08 10.13 -27.12
C GLU A 38 0.72 9.23 -26.18
N ALA A 39 1.13 9.80 -25.05
CA ALA A 39 1.77 9.05 -23.97
C ALA A 39 0.71 8.37 -23.10
N GLU A 40 0.96 7.14 -22.71
CA GLU A 40 0.15 6.43 -21.72
C GLU A 40 0.46 6.95 -20.32
N ARG A 41 -0.60 7.26 -19.54
CA ARG A 41 -0.49 7.78 -18.17
C ARG A 41 -1.25 6.87 -17.23
N PHE A 42 -0.60 6.47 -16.16
CA PHE A 42 -1.22 5.67 -15.10
C PHE A 42 -0.58 5.95 -13.74
N PHE A 43 -1.29 5.61 -12.69
CA PHE A 43 -0.84 5.77 -11.32
C PHE A 43 -0.51 4.41 -10.70
N ASN A 44 0.42 4.39 -9.73
CA ASN A 44 0.63 3.20 -8.93
C ASN A 44 -0.66 2.77 -8.22
N TYR A 45 -1.41 3.76 -7.69
CA TYR A 45 -2.75 3.59 -7.12
C TYR A 45 -3.64 4.74 -7.59
N PRO A 46 -4.78 4.47 -8.26
CA PRO A 46 -5.68 5.55 -8.69
C PRO A 46 -6.34 6.19 -7.46
N TYR A 47 -6.16 7.51 -7.31
CA TYR A 47 -6.67 8.28 -6.17
C TYR A 47 -8.15 8.05 -5.90
N GLN A 48 -8.98 8.00 -6.96
CA GLN A 48 -10.42 7.80 -6.83
C GLN A 48 -10.80 6.47 -6.18
N ALA A 49 -10.01 5.41 -6.40
CA ALA A 49 -10.27 4.11 -5.77
C ALA A 49 -9.97 4.17 -4.27
N ILE A 50 -8.88 4.83 -3.87
CA ILE A 50 -8.51 5.01 -2.46
C ILE A 50 -9.51 5.90 -1.74
N GLU A 51 -9.89 7.04 -2.36
CA GLU A 51 -10.89 7.98 -1.82
C GLU A 51 -12.20 7.27 -1.52
N GLU A 52 -12.76 6.56 -2.50
CA GLU A 52 -14.02 5.85 -2.34
C GLU A 52 -13.91 4.74 -1.29
N ALA A 53 -12.82 3.97 -1.28
CA ALA A 53 -12.61 2.90 -0.30
C ALA A 53 -12.49 3.45 1.13
N LEU A 54 -11.76 4.56 1.34
CA LEU A 54 -11.61 5.19 2.65
C LEU A 54 -12.93 5.81 3.14
N VAL A 55 -13.64 6.51 2.27
CA VAL A 55 -14.95 7.09 2.60
C VAL A 55 -15.96 5.99 2.95
N ASN A 56 -15.98 4.88 2.22
CA ASN A 56 -16.80 3.72 2.52
C ASN A 56 -16.43 3.10 3.88
N ALA A 57 -15.15 2.95 4.18
CA ALA A 57 -14.68 2.42 5.45
C ALA A 57 -15.17 3.28 6.63
N VAL A 58 -15.07 4.61 6.51
CA VAL A 58 -15.55 5.56 7.53
C VAL A 58 -17.08 5.53 7.62
N TYR A 59 -17.78 5.46 6.48
CA TYR A 59 -19.24 5.44 6.44
C TYR A 59 -19.82 4.19 7.10
N HIS A 60 -19.22 3.02 6.88
CA HIS A 60 -19.74 1.74 7.34
C HIS A 60 -19.15 1.26 8.66
N ARG A 61 -18.16 1.94 9.21
CA ARG A 61 -17.57 1.63 10.51
C ARG A 61 -18.62 1.57 11.61
N GLY A 62 -18.43 0.65 12.59
CA GLY A 62 -19.13 0.69 13.87
C GLY A 62 -18.48 1.74 14.78
N TYR A 63 -19.24 2.73 15.20
CA TYR A 63 -18.72 3.77 16.11
C TYR A 63 -18.86 3.37 17.58
N ASP A 64 -19.45 2.23 17.84
CA ASP A 64 -19.57 1.54 19.13
C ASP A 64 -18.40 0.57 19.39
N VAL A 65 -17.57 0.30 18.38
CA VAL A 65 -16.34 -0.51 18.51
C VAL A 65 -15.11 0.38 18.64
N ARG A 66 -14.07 -0.13 19.32
CA ARG A 66 -12.84 0.63 19.57
C ARG A 66 -11.88 0.65 18.40
N GLU A 67 -11.92 -0.36 17.55
CA GLU A 67 -11.03 -0.53 16.42
C GLU A 67 -11.18 0.64 15.43
N PRO A 68 -10.09 1.33 15.08
CA PRO A 68 -10.14 2.43 14.13
C PRO A 68 -10.30 1.93 12.69
N VAL A 69 -10.61 2.83 11.77
CA VAL A 69 -10.34 2.58 10.34
C VAL A 69 -8.84 2.63 10.13
N GLU A 70 -8.28 1.62 9.48
CA GLU A 70 -6.85 1.51 9.22
C GLU A 70 -6.57 1.54 7.72
N VAL A 71 -5.53 2.26 7.32
CA VAL A 71 -4.96 2.18 5.98
C VAL A 71 -3.55 1.64 6.11
N ARG A 72 -3.35 0.40 5.65
CA ARG A 72 -2.04 -0.28 5.69
C ARG A 72 -1.43 -0.22 4.30
N ILE A 73 -0.32 0.51 4.19
CA ILE A 73 0.44 0.65 2.95
C ILE A 73 1.55 -0.38 2.97
N MET A 74 1.54 -1.29 2.03
CA MET A 74 2.52 -2.35 1.83
C MET A 74 3.30 -2.09 0.53
N GLU A 75 4.29 -2.90 0.25
CA GLU A 75 5.13 -2.74 -0.94
C GLU A 75 4.33 -2.84 -2.25
N ASP A 76 3.38 -3.77 -2.33
CA ASP A 76 2.64 -4.10 -3.55
C ASP A 76 1.14 -3.80 -3.48
N ARG A 77 0.62 -3.36 -2.32
CA ARG A 77 -0.81 -3.15 -2.12
C ARG A 77 -1.14 -2.20 -0.99
N ILE A 78 -2.37 -1.71 -0.99
CA ILE A 78 -2.96 -0.97 0.12
C ILE A 78 -4.16 -1.76 0.64
N HIS A 79 -4.22 -1.97 1.96
CA HIS A 79 -5.40 -2.48 2.64
C HIS A 79 -6.10 -1.34 3.36
N ILE A 80 -7.40 -1.21 3.14
CA ILE A 80 -8.28 -0.31 3.89
C ILE A 80 -9.22 -1.18 4.70
N VAL A 81 -9.10 -1.10 6.03
CA VAL A 81 -9.77 -1.97 6.98
C VAL A 81 -10.75 -1.18 7.82
N SER A 82 -11.97 -1.70 7.99
CA SER A 82 -12.98 -1.15 8.89
C SER A 82 -13.64 -2.24 9.72
N TYR A 83 -14.11 -1.86 10.91
CA TYR A 83 -14.76 -2.73 11.88
C TYR A 83 -16.14 -2.19 12.29
N PRO A 84 -17.07 -3.09 12.63
CA PRO A 84 -17.09 -4.50 12.25
C PRO A 84 -17.30 -4.67 10.77
N GLY A 85 -17.30 -5.91 10.29
CA GLY A 85 -17.67 -6.24 8.91
C GLY A 85 -19.08 -5.78 8.55
N PRO A 86 -19.53 -5.98 7.31
CA PRO A 86 -20.87 -5.61 6.86
C PRO A 86 -21.94 -6.40 7.62
N ASP A 87 -23.21 -6.00 7.43
CA ASP A 87 -24.35 -6.79 7.97
C ASP A 87 -24.28 -8.23 7.45
N ARG A 88 -24.60 -9.21 8.31
CA ARG A 88 -24.53 -10.65 7.99
C ARG A 88 -25.33 -11.08 6.76
N SER A 89 -26.25 -10.21 6.31
CA SER A 89 -27.00 -10.42 5.05
C SER A 89 -26.16 -10.14 3.79
N ILE A 90 -24.97 -9.56 3.94
CA ILE A 90 -24.04 -9.22 2.85
C ILE A 90 -22.90 -10.24 2.89
N SER A 91 -22.88 -11.18 1.96
CA SER A 91 -21.79 -12.14 1.76
C SER A 91 -20.78 -11.60 0.75
N GLU A 92 -19.56 -12.18 0.71
CA GLU A 92 -18.54 -11.87 -0.30
C GLU A 92 -19.10 -12.01 -1.72
N LYS A 93 -19.86 -13.08 -1.97
CA LYS A 93 -20.54 -13.30 -3.27
C LYS A 93 -21.51 -12.18 -3.61
N SER A 94 -22.19 -11.62 -2.59
CA SER A 94 -23.11 -10.49 -2.80
C SER A 94 -22.36 -9.21 -3.18
N ILE A 95 -21.15 -9.02 -2.67
CA ILE A 95 -20.30 -7.85 -2.98
C ILE A 95 -19.77 -7.92 -4.41
N GLU A 96 -19.56 -9.10 -4.93
CA GLU A 96 -19.15 -9.33 -6.33
C GLU A 96 -20.31 -9.14 -7.32
N ASP A 97 -21.55 -9.30 -6.85
CA ASP A 97 -22.74 -9.13 -7.69
C ASP A 97 -22.95 -7.65 -8.05
N LYS A 98 -23.02 -7.38 -9.36
CA LYS A 98 -23.30 -6.04 -9.89
C LYS A 98 -24.67 -5.48 -9.47
N ASN A 99 -25.58 -6.36 -9.05
CA ASN A 99 -26.96 -6.03 -8.64
C ASN A 99 -27.13 -6.00 -7.13
N MET A 100 -26.04 -6.02 -6.36
CA MET A 100 -26.13 -5.96 -4.91
C MET A 100 -26.89 -4.70 -4.46
N ILE A 101 -27.98 -4.91 -3.72
CA ILE A 101 -28.73 -3.84 -3.09
C ILE A 101 -28.48 -3.90 -1.58
N ALA A 102 -27.56 -3.09 -1.08
CA ALA A 102 -27.41 -2.90 0.35
C ALA A 102 -28.59 -2.09 0.88
N ARG A 103 -29.43 -2.72 1.69
CA ARG A 103 -30.64 -2.07 2.25
C ARG A 103 -30.42 -1.55 3.68
N LYS A 104 -29.37 -1.99 4.35
CA LYS A 104 -29.09 -1.61 5.73
C LYS A 104 -27.82 -0.78 5.80
N TYR A 105 -27.94 0.44 6.27
CA TYR A 105 -26.84 1.37 6.49
C TYR A 105 -26.70 1.62 7.99
N ARG A 106 -25.53 1.29 8.58
CA ARG A 106 -25.28 1.45 10.01
C ARG A 106 -25.31 2.92 10.43
N ASN A 107 -24.67 3.79 9.67
CA ASN A 107 -24.48 5.21 10.02
C ASN A 107 -25.20 6.14 9.03
N ARG A 108 -26.52 6.08 8.97
CA ARG A 108 -27.31 6.82 7.98
C ARG A 108 -27.03 8.33 8.00
N ARG A 109 -26.95 8.94 9.19
CA ARG A 109 -26.66 10.38 9.32
C ARG A 109 -25.26 10.74 8.85
N ILE A 110 -24.25 9.89 9.10
CA ILE A 110 -22.90 10.11 8.58
C ILE A 110 -22.92 10.05 7.06
N GLY A 111 -23.64 9.10 6.46
CA GLY A 111 -23.80 9.01 5.02
C GLY A 111 -24.45 10.25 4.41
N GLU A 112 -25.48 10.80 5.03
CA GLU A 112 -26.13 12.05 4.63
C GLU A 112 -25.13 13.22 4.70
N PHE A 113 -24.39 13.33 5.78
CA PHE A 113 -23.34 14.35 5.97
C PHE A 113 -22.22 14.23 4.92
N LEU A 114 -21.69 13.04 4.69
CA LEU A 114 -20.63 12.80 3.68
C LEU A 114 -21.15 13.11 2.25
N LYS A 115 -22.44 12.89 2.00
CA LYS A 115 -23.06 13.25 0.72
C LYS A 115 -23.16 14.76 0.52
N GLU A 116 -23.55 15.51 1.54
CA GLU A 116 -23.56 16.97 1.51
C GLU A 116 -22.18 17.54 1.23
N LEU A 117 -21.14 16.92 1.78
CA LEU A 117 -19.75 17.28 1.53
C LEU A 117 -19.22 16.78 0.16
N LYS A 118 -20.06 16.13 -0.64
CA LYS A 118 -19.69 15.54 -1.94
C LYS A 118 -18.57 14.49 -1.86
N LEU A 119 -18.38 13.87 -0.69
CA LEU A 119 -17.41 12.81 -0.49
C LEU A 119 -17.98 11.43 -0.86
N THR A 120 -19.29 11.29 -0.94
CA THR A 120 -19.99 10.09 -1.45
C THR A 120 -21.24 10.49 -2.22
N GLU A 121 -21.62 9.67 -3.19
CA GLU A 121 -22.90 9.86 -3.93
C GLU A 121 -24.05 9.13 -3.25
N GLY A 122 -23.75 8.17 -2.36
CA GLY A 122 -24.73 7.29 -1.73
C GLY A 122 -25.31 6.26 -2.73
N ARG A 123 -26.07 5.26 -2.21
CA ARG A 123 -26.81 4.29 -3.03
C ARG A 123 -25.95 3.28 -3.80
N ASN A 124 -25.13 2.47 -3.09
CA ASN A 124 -24.43 1.30 -3.65
C ASN A 124 -23.46 1.60 -4.83
N THR A 125 -22.97 2.83 -4.93
CA THR A 125 -22.06 3.23 -6.03
C THR A 125 -20.60 3.01 -5.70
N GLY A 126 -20.23 2.80 -4.44
CA GLY A 126 -18.84 2.79 -3.97
C GLY A 126 -18.00 1.67 -4.59
N ILE A 127 -18.40 0.42 -4.44
CA ILE A 127 -17.67 -0.73 -5.01
C ILE A 127 -17.57 -0.64 -6.54
N PRO A 128 -18.64 -0.36 -7.29
CA PRO A 128 -18.55 -0.11 -8.73
C PRO A 128 -17.60 1.02 -9.12
N LYS A 129 -17.51 2.10 -8.32
CA LYS A 129 -16.57 3.20 -8.56
C LYS A 129 -15.13 2.76 -8.38
N ILE A 130 -14.83 2.04 -7.28
CA ILE A 130 -13.49 1.49 -7.03
C ILE A 130 -13.06 0.62 -8.21
N LYS A 131 -13.89 -0.35 -8.61
CA LYS A 131 -13.61 -1.24 -9.76
C LYS A 131 -13.38 -0.46 -11.05
N ARG A 132 -14.21 0.55 -11.32
CA ARG A 132 -14.09 1.41 -12.51
C ARG A 132 -12.79 2.22 -12.50
N ALA A 133 -12.45 2.83 -11.37
CA ALA A 133 -11.22 3.62 -11.26
C ALA A 133 -9.98 2.75 -11.49
N LEU A 134 -9.94 1.55 -10.91
CA LEU A 134 -8.85 0.59 -11.13
C LEU A 134 -8.79 0.11 -12.59
N LYS A 135 -9.92 -0.24 -13.19
CA LYS A 135 -9.98 -0.63 -14.59
C LYS A 135 -9.50 0.46 -15.53
N ASN A 136 -9.91 1.71 -15.30
CA ASN A 136 -9.49 2.86 -16.12
C ASN A 136 -8.00 3.14 -15.98
N ASN A 137 -7.40 2.80 -14.84
CA ASN A 137 -5.95 2.91 -14.60
C ASN A 137 -5.15 1.72 -15.15
N GLY A 138 -5.79 0.66 -15.64
CA GLY A 138 -5.12 -0.59 -16.03
C GLY A 138 -4.64 -1.45 -14.85
N SER A 139 -5.12 -1.18 -13.64
CA SER A 139 -4.75 -1.90 -12.42
C SER A 139 -5.52 -3.21 -12.28
N LYS A 140 -4.99 -4.11 -11.44
CA LYS A 140 -5.66 -5.36 -11.06
C LYS A 140 -7.00 -5.09 -10.36
N GLU A 141 -7.94 -6.01 -10.48
CA GLU A 141 -9.22 -5.96 -9.76
C GLU A 141 -8.98 -5.95 -8.25
N PRO A 142 -9.78 -5.20 -7.48
CA PRO A 142 -9.68 -5.16 -6.03
C PRO A 142 -10.23 -6.44 -5.41
N ILE A 143 -9.74 -6.80 -4.22
CA ILE A 143 -10.30 -7.88 -3.40
C ILE A 143 -11.06 -7.26 -2.23
N PHE A 144 -12.24 -7.81 -1.93
CA PHE A 144 -13.07 -7.44 -0.80
C PHE A 144 -13.25 -8.65 0.11
N GLU A 145 -12.76 -8.55 1.34
CA GLU A 145 -12.88 -9.62 2.35
C GLU A 145 -13.83 -9.18 3.45
N THR A 146 -14.75 -10.08 3.82
CA THR A 146 -15.80 -9.80 4.80
C THR A 146 -15.85 -10.88 5.86
N ASN A 147 -15.50 -10.52 7.08
CA ASN A 147 -15.68 -11.34 8.28
C ASN A 147 -16.15 -10.44 9.43
N ASP A 148 -15.47 -10.49 10.58
CA ASP A 148 -15.65 -9.54 11.68
C ASP A 148 -15.10 -8.14 11.33
N TYR A 149 -14.55 -7.99 10.14
CA TYR A 149 -14.01 -6.78 9.54
C TYR A 149 -14.37 -6.71 8.05
N PHE A 150 -14.15 -5.57 7.45
CA PHE A 150 -14.20 -5.40 6.01
C PHE A 150 -12.85 -4.88 5.52
N ILE A 151 -12.21 -5.60 4.59
CA ILE A 151 -10.97 -5.19 3.95
C ILE A 151 -11.22 -4.91 2.47
N THR A 152 -10.78 -3.74 2.02
CA THR A 152 -10.59 -3.46 0.60
C THR A 152 -9.11 -3.52 0.27
N THR A 153 -8.71 -4.48 -0.55
CA THR A 153 -7.34 -4.62 -1.06
C THR A 153 -7.23 -3.99 -2.43
N ILE A 154 -6.37 -3.00 -2.57
CA ILE A 154 -6.04 -2.32 -3.83
C ILE A 154 -4.60 -2.66 -4.16
N PHE A 155 -4.37 -3.33 -5.28
CA PHE A 155 -3.04 -3.72 -5.75
C PHE A 155 -2.37 -2.57 -6.49
N MET A 156 -1.04 -2.51 -6.37
CA MET A 156 -0.22 -1.61 -7.15
C MET A 156 -0.35 -1.94 -8.65
N HIS A 157 -0.31 -0.92 -9.49
CA HIS A 157 -0.28 -1.10 -10.94
C HIS A 157 0.99 -1.83 -11.36
N SER A 158 0.87 -2.84 -12.23
CA SER A 158 2.00 -3.71 -12.65
C SER A 158 3.17 -2.94 -13.25
N GLY A 159 2.94 -1.79 -13.87
CA GLY A 159 4.00 -0.92 -14.38
C GLY A 159 4.94 -0.33 -13.32
N PHE A 160 4.65 -0.49 -12.02
CA PHE A 160 5.52 -0.11 -10.91
C PHE A 160 6.17 -1.31 -10.22
N GLU A 161 5.71 -2.55 -10.49
CA GLU A 161 6.24 -3.77 -9.85
C GLU A 161 7.72 -4.02 -10.21
N ASP A 162 8.15 -3.66 -11.41
CA ASP A 162 9.53 -3.84 -11.86
C ASP A 162 10.52 -2.94 -11.10
N GLU A 163 10.09 -1.76 -10.66
CA GLU A 163 10.91 -0.86 -9.85
C GLU A 163 11.14 -1.42 -8.45
N ILE A 164 10.13 -2.06 -7.87
CA ILE A 164 10.25 -2.74 -6.57
C ILE A 164 11.19 -3.94 -6.71
N ARG A 165 11.04 -4.75 -7.76
CA ARG A 165 11.96 -5.87 -8.04
C ARG A 165 13.39 -5.39 -8.23
N ASN A 166 13.60 -4.33 -8.99
CA ASN A 166 14.92 -3.76 -9.21
C ASN A 166 15.50 -3.13 -7.94
N GLN A 167 14.69 -2.49 -7.10
CA GLN A 167 15.13 -2.00 -5.79
C GLN A 167 15.43 -3.16 -4.84
N THR A 168 14.66 -4.23 -4.85
CA THR A 168 14.92 -5.43 -4.05
C THR A 168 16.17 -6.15 -4.55
N ILE A 169 16.39 -6.24 -5.86
CA ILE A 169 17.60 -6.81 -6.48
C ILE A 169 18.80 -5.91 -6.16
N THR A 170 18.71 -4.58 -6.28
CA THR A 170 19.77 -3.65 -5.89
C THR A 170 20.04 -3.66 -4.39
N HIS A 171 19.08 -3.90 -3.54
CA HIS A 171 19.31 -4.13 -2.11
C HIS A 171 19.89 -5.52 -1.81
N GLN A 172 19.65 -6.52 -2.64
CA GLN A 172 20.34 -7.83 -2.57
C GLN A 172 21.70 -7.81 -3.26
N ASP A 173 21.86 -7.06 -4.35
CA ASP A 173 23.16 -6.89 -5.04
C ASP A 173 24.05 -5.81 -4.40
N THR A 174 23.53 -4.94 -3.52
CA THR A 174 24.35 -4.07 -2.63
C THR A 174 24.70 -4.74 -1.30
N HIS A 175 24.40 -6.01 -1.06
CA HIS A 175 25.36 -6.87 -0.39
C HIS A 175 26.55 -7.08 -1.36
N GLN A 176 27.22 -6.00 -1.73
CA GLN A 176 28.66 -6.06 -1.91
C GLN A 176 29.12 -6.84 -0.69
N ASP A 177 29.62 -8.08 -0.94
CA ASP A 177 30.36 -8.83 0.06
C ASP A 177 31.28 -7.85 0.73
N THR A 178 30.83 -7.25 1.81
CA THR A 178 31.69 -6.31 2.52
C THR A 178 32.89 -7.12 2.95
N HIS A 179 34.05 -6.53 2.99
CA HIS A 179 35.22 -7.25 3.50
C HIS A 179 34.91 -7.89 4.86
N GLN A 180 33.92 -7.38 5.60
CA GLN A 180 33.44 -7.93 6.87
C GLN A 180 32.73 -9.27 6.69
N ASP A 181 31.86 -9.41 5.70
CA ASP A 181 31.16 -10.68 5.42
C ASP A 181 32.15 -11.74 4.95
N LYS A 182 33.10 -11.34 4.09
CA LYS A 182 34.20 -12.23 3.66
C LYS A 182 35.10 -12.67 4.83
N ILE A 183 35.35 -11.77 5.79
CA ILE A 183 36.10 -12.11 7.02
C ILE A 183 35.32 -13.11 7.84
N LEU A 184 34.03 -12.89 8.06
CA LEU A 184 33.18 -13.79 8.85
C LEU A 184 33.13 -15.19 8.22
N GLU A 185 32.93 -15.29 6.92
CA GLU A 185 32.89 -16.57 6.20
C GLU A 185 34.25 -17.29 6.21
N PHE A 186 35.34 -16.58 6.02
CA PHE A 186 36.70 -17.14 6.01
C PHE A 186 37.16 -17.54 7.41
N CYS A 187 36.66 -16.88 8.45
CA CYS A 187 37.07 -17.10 9.86
C CYS A 187 36.17 -18.10 10.61
N ILE A 188 35.36 -18.93 9.94
CA ILE A 188 34.67 -20.09 10.55
C ILE A 188 35.66 -21.00 11.30
N LYS A 189 36.92 -21.05 10.83
CA LYS A 189 38.07 -21.64 11.53
C LYS A 189 39.06 -20.54 11.94
N PRO A 190 39.79 -20.71 13.08
CA PRO A 190 40.77 -19.73 13.48
C PRO A 190 41.78 -19.43 12.35
N ARG A 191 41.94 -18.13 12.02
CA ARG A 191 42.83 -17.63 10.98
C ARG A 191 43.73 -16.55 11.54
N THR A 192 44.93 -16.45 10.99
CA THR A 192 45.85 -15.38 11.33
C THR A 192 45.49 -14.11 10.56
N THR A 193 45.79 -12.94 11.12
CA THR A 193 45.61 -11.64 10.46
C THR A 193 46.25 -11.62 9.06
N LYS A 194 47.38 -12.28 8.89
CA LYS A 194 48.11 -12.35 7.61
C LYS A 194 47.31 -13.14 6.56
N GLU A 195 46.68 -14.25 6.94
CA GLU A 195 45.85 -15.03 6.05
C GLU A 195 44.56 -14.27 5.65
N ILE A 196 43.94 -13.55 6.58
CA ILE A 196 42.77 -12.72 6.31
C ILE A 196 43.14 -11.59 5.33
N MET A 197 44.25 -10.91 5.54
CA MET A 197 44.70 -9.85 4.64
C MET A 197 44.98 -10.35 3.22
N ILE A 198 45.62 -11.53 3.08
CA ILE A 198 45.89 -12.17 1.79
C ILE A 198 44.53 -12.53 1.10
N TYR A 199 43.60 -13.10 1.84
CA TYR A 199 42.28 -13.47 1.32
C TYR A 199 41.49 -12.26 0.80
N LEU A 200 41.60 -11.12 1.50
CA LEU A 200 40.95 -9.86 1.11
C LEU A 200 41.76 -9.04 0.09
N GLY A 201 42.95 -9.48 -0.31
CA GLY A 201 43.84 -8.74 -1.22
C GLY A 201 44.41 -7.44 -0.65
N LEU A 202 44.43 -7.31 0.68
CA LEU A 202 44.88 -6.10 1.38
C LEU A 202 46.39 -6.11 1.61
N LYS A 203 47.06 -5.01 1.22
CA LYS A 203 48.52 -4.86 1.35
C LYS A 203 48.92 -4.08 2.61
N ASP A 204 48.03 -3.21 3.11
CA ASP A 204 48.34 -2.31 4.24
C ASP A 204 47.79 -2.83 5.55
N ARG A 205 48.65 -3.31 6.44
CA ARG A 205 48.36 -3.85 7.74
C ARG A 205 47.73 -2.81 8.71
N ARG A 206 48.15 -1.55 8.61
CA ARG A 206 47.68 -0.48 9.48
C ARG A 206 46.26 -0.11 9.15
N ASN A 207 45.90 -0.01 7.88
CA ASN A 207 44.56 0.22 7.40
C ASN A 207 43.60 -0.94 7.73
N PHE A 208 44.12 -2.18 7.70
CA PHE A 208 43.34 -3.34 8.09
C PHE A 208 42.90 -3.26 9.56
N TYR A 209 43.82 -2.97 10.49
CA TYR A 209 43.50 -2.85 11.91
C TYR A 209 42.55 -1.69 12.22
N LEU A 210 42.71 -0.53 11.57
CA LEU A 210 41.85 0.63 11.77
C LEU A 210 40.42 0.42 11.28
N LYS A 211 40.23 -0.47 10.31
CA LYS A 211 38.92 -0.64 9.66
C LYS A 211 38.16 -1.89 10.09
N TYR A 212 38.86 -2.94 10.56
CA TYR A 212 38.26 -4.26 10.78
C TYR A 212 38.53 -4.86 12.16
N MET A 213 39.38 -4.23 12.99
CA MET A 213 39.65 -4.62 14.37
C MET A 213 39.38 -3.48 15.35
#